data_46b8e3adbaf00a3f73c098ef8f89b7ca
#
_entry.id   46b8e3adbaf00a3f73c098ef8f89b7ca
#
_cell.length_a   1.000
_cell.length_b   1.000
_cell.length_c   1.000
_cell.angle_alpha   90.00
_cell.angle_beta   90.00
_cell.angle_gamma   90.00
#
_symmetry.space_group_name_H-M   'P 1'
#
loop_
_entity.id
_entity.type
_entity.pdbx_description
1 polymer ?
#
loop_
_entity_poly.entity_id
_entity_poly.type
_entity_poly.pdbx_seq_one_letter_code
_entity_poly.pdbx_strand_id
1 'polypeptide(L)'
;MLIPTQVKSLKQYFYPCLGGILGGISVATHFWLIFMPISLFILWKGSERRIANFCWGFFFILISHSWLYDLHPLTWLGFSWLASLIITISILLFCAFLGGLLVYLWGLLVEIILWKEDVFKMKILPLTLKVFFLSLTWGIGELILSQTPFFWIGLGESLVPGDIYLAGLARWIGASGLCVLQILIGFWIFYIQGLSLIHI
;
A
#
# COMPACT_ATOMS: atom_id res chain seq x y z
N MET A 1 0.36 -22.80 31.72
CA MET A 1 1.53 -22.38 30.91
C MET A 1 1.13 -21.15 30.13
N LEU A 2 1.43 -19.96 30.66
CA LEU A 2 1.02 -18.67 30.10
C LEU A 2 1.95 -18.33 28.92
N ILE A 3 1.47 -18.46 27.69
CA ILE A 3 2.18 -17.92 26.52
C ILE A 3 2.09 -16.39 26.65
N PRO A 4 3.22 -15.68 26.68
CA PRO A 4 3.22 -14.25 26.96
C PRO A 4 2.45 -13.51 25.85
N THR A 5 1.45 -12.76 26.26
CA THR A 5 0.61 -11.88 25.42
C THR A 5 1.41 -10.90 24.55
N GLN A 6 2.64 -10.59 24.93
CA GLN A 6 3.55 -9.71 24.19
C GLN A 6 4.06 -10.30 22.85
N VAL A 7 4.28 -11.61 22.76
CA VAL A 7 4.77 -12.24 21.50
C VAL A 7 3.70 -12.25 20.41
N LYS A 8 2.42 -12.31 20.79
CA LYS A 8 1.29 -12.15 19.85
C LYS A 8 1.25 -10.73 19.25
N SER A 9 1.61 -9.73 20.02
CA SER A 9 1.57 -8.32 19.63
C SER A 9 2.61 -7.95 18.54
N LEU A 10 3.84 -8.43 18.64
CA LEU A 10 4.89 -8.13 17.65
C LEU A 10 4.63 -8.77 16.28
N LYS A 11 4.19 -10.04 16.25
CA LYS A 11 3.87 -10.74 14.99
C LYS A 11 2.76 -10.08 14.20
N GLN A 12 1.79 -9.45 14.85
CA GLN A 12 0.65 -8.82 14.18
C GLN A 12 1.04 -7.56 13.37
N TYR A 13 2.17 -6.91 13.68
CA TYR A 13 2.68 -5.76 12.93
C TYR A 13 3.79 -6.15 11.94
N PHE A 14 4.49 -7.24 12.20
CA PHE A 14 5.58 -7.71 11.33
C PHE A 14 5.12 -7.97 9.90
N TYR A 15 4.00 -8.71 9.73
CA TYR A 15 3.50 -9.03 8.38
C TYR A 15 3.06 -7.79 7.58
N PRO A 16 2.30 -6.82 8.15
CA PRO A 16 2.01 -5.57 7.46
C PRO A 16 3.25 -4.79 7.04
N CYS A 17 4.25 -4.66 7.92
CA CYS A 17 5.52 -4.02 7.57
C CYS A 17 6.21 -4.75 6.39
N LEU A 18 6.29 -6.08 6.44
CA LEU A 18 6.85 -6.90 5.37
C LEU A 18 6.06 -6.72 4.06
N GLY A 19 4.71 -6.70 4.14
CA GLY A 19 3.85 -6.42 3.00
C GLY A 19 4.15 -5.08 2.37
N GLY A 20 4.27 -4.01 3.17
CA GLY A 20 4.64 -2.68 2.71
C GLY A 20 6.02 -2.66 2.04
N ILE A 21 7.02 -3.31 2.64
CA ILE A 21 8.38 -3.43 2.07
C ILE A 21 8.34 -4.13 0.70
N LEU A 22 7.66 -5.28 0.60
CA LEU A 22 7.53 -6.02 -0.66
C LEU A 22 6.83 -5.17 -1.75
N GLY A 23 5.76 -4.46 -1.38
CA GLY A 23 5.08 -3.54 -2.28
C GLY A 23 6.00 -2.40 -2.74
N GLY A 24 6.74 -1.78 -1.83
CA GLY A 24 7.70 -0.72 -2.16
C GLY A 24 8.83 -1.20 -3.08
N ILE A 25 9.36 -2.40 -2.84
CA ILE A 25 10.38 -3.00 -3.71
C ILE A 25 9.83 -3.24 -5.12
N SER A 26 8.55 -3.61 -5.25
CA SER A 26 7.93 -3.85 -6.56
C SER A 26 7.86 -2.60 -7.43
N VAL A 27 7.82 -1.40 -6.83
CA VAL A 27 7.85 -0.11 -7.54
C VAL A 27 9.20 0.11 -8.24
N ALA A 28 10.28 -0.30 -7.60
CA ALA A 28 11.65 -0.06 -8.08
C ALA A 28 12.21 -1.21 -8.93
N THR A 29 11.47 -2.33 -9.09
CA THR A 29 11.99 -3.55 -9.72
C THR A 29 11.02 -4.14 -10.74
N HIS A 30 11.55 -5.03 -11.61
CA HIS A 30 10.73 -5.80 -12.56
C HIS A 30 9.97 -6.99 -11.91
N PHE A 31 10.06 -7.17 -10.60
CA PHE A 31 9.44 -8.29 -9.89
C PHE A 31 8.02 -7.99 -9.40
N TRP A 32 7.32 -7.07 -10.05
CA TRP A 32 5.96 -6.69 -9.69
C TRP A 32 5.00 -7.89 -9.61
N LEU A 33 5.04 -8.80 -10.59
CA LEU A 33 4.18 -9.98 -10.65
C LEU A 33 4.30 -10.91 -9.42
N ILE A 34 5.43 -10.87 -8.72
CA ILE A 34 5.68 -11.70 -7.54
C ILE A 34 5.38 -10.91 -6.28
N PHE A 35 5.96 -9.73 -6.12
CA PHE A 35 5.94 -8.99 -4.86
C PHE A 35 4.64 -8.24 -4.63
N MET A 36 4.04 -7.65 -5.66
CA MET A 36 2.83 -6.87 -5.49
C MET A 36 1.61 -7.71 -5.10
N PRO A 37 1.31 -8.87 -5.73
CA PRO A 37 0.21 -9.73 -5.31
C PRO A 37 0.35 -10.20 -3.86
N ILE A 38 1.57 -10.55 -3.41
CA ILE A 38 1.84 -10.94 -2.02
C ILE A 38 1.62 -9.76 -1.08
N SER A 39 2.11 -8.58 -1.45
CA SER A 39 1.96 -7.35 -0.69
C SER A 39 0.49 -6.99 -0.49
N LEU A 40 -0.30 -6.99 -1.57
CA LEU A 40 -1.73 -6.67 -1.53
C LEU A 40 -2.54 -7.73 -0.78
N PHE A 41 -2.19 -9.00 -0.92
CA PHE A 41 -2.77 -10.07 -0.10
C PHE A 41 -2.56 -9.80 1.40
N ILE A 42 -1.34 -9.44 1.81
CA ILE A 42 -1.03 -9.12 3.20
C ILE A 42 -1.82 -7.89 3.66
N LEU A 43 -1.94 -6.87 2.82
CA LEU A 43 -2.74 -5.67 3.09
C LEU A 43 -4.20 -6.06 3.41
N TRP A 44 -4.85 -6.80 2.52
CA TRP A 44 -6.26 -7.19 2.71
C TRP A 44 -6.46 -8.09 3.92
N LYS A 45 -5.53 -9.03 4.17
CA LYS A 45 -5.55 -9.89 5.36
C LYS A 45 -5.38 -9.11 6.67
N GLY A 46 -4.68 -7.98 6.63
CA GLY A 46 -4.46 -7.09 7.77
C GLY A 46 -5.46 -5.94 7.89
N SER A 47 -6.35 -5.76 6.91
CA SER A 47 -7.15 -4.56 6.72
C SER A 47 -8.16 -4.26 7.84
N GLU A 48 -8.50 -5.23 8.68
CA GLU A 48 -9.30 -5.03 9.90
C GLU A 48 -8.57 -4.20 10.98
N ARG A 49 -7.26 -4.05 10.88
CA ARG A 49 -6.42 -3.45 11.90
C ARG A 49 -5.81 -2.14 11.43
N ARG A 50 -6.31 -1.03 11.96
CA ARG A 50 -5.93 0.33 11.57
C ARG A 50 -4.43 0.60 11.61
N ILE A 51 -3.75 0.16 12.70
CA ILE A 51 -2.30 0.35 12.85
C ILE A 51 -1.52 -0.55 11.87
N ALA A 52 -2.02 -1.75 11.57
CA ALA A 52 -1.43 -2.61 10.56
C ALA A 52 -1.48 -1.95 9.17
N ASN A 53 -2.61 -1.31 8.84
CA ASN A 53 -2.77 -0.54 7.61
C ASN A 53 -1.78 0.63 7.56
N PHE A 54 -1.66 1.39 8.65
CA PHE A 54 -0.65 2.45 8.74
C PHE A 54 0.77 1.92 8.50
N CYS A 55 1.15 0.84 9.18
CA CYS A 55 2.46 0.23 9.00
C CYS A 55 2.71 -0.20 7.55
N TRP A 56 1.72 -0.84 6.92
CA TRP A 56 1.85 -1.24 5.52
C TRP A 56 2.11 -0.03 4.61
N GLY A 57 1.28 1.02 4.71
CA GLY A 57 1.43 2.23 3.90
C GLY A 57 2.72 2.99 4.17
N PHE A 58 3.11 3.10 5.44
CA PHE A 58 4.37 3.74 5.83
C PHE A 58 5.58 3.06 5.18
N PHE A 59 5.69 1.74 5.31
CA PHE A 59 6.83 1.01 4.74
C PHE A 59 6.77 0.93 3.22
N PHE A 60 5.57 0.88 2.62
CA PHE A 60 5.42 0.94 1.18
C PHE A 60 6.02 2.23 0.62
N ILE A 61 5.63 3.39 1.16
CA ILE A 61 6.13 4.68 0.70
C ILE A 61 7.59 4.89 1.10
N LEU A 62 8.02 4.46 2.29
CA LEU A 62 9.41 4.55 2.71
C LEU A 62 10.36 3.89 1.70
N ILE A 63 9.98 2.72 1.18
CA ILE A 63 10.81 1.98 0.23
C ILE A 63 10.64 2.52 -1.19
N SER A 64 9.40 2.79 -1.65
CA SER A 64 9.16 3.31 -3.02
C SER A 64 9.78 4.69 -3.24
N HIS A 65 9.88 5.50 -2.18
CA HIS A 65 10.49 6.85 -2.23
C HIS A 65 11.96 6.88 -1.77
N SER A 66 12.60 5.73 -1.59
CA SER A 66 14.01 5.67 -1.14
C SER A 66 14.97 6.43 -2.07
N TRP A 67 14.60 6.61 -3.35
CA TRP A 67 15.34 7.46 -4.31
C TRP A 67 15.48 8.92 -3.84
N LEU A 68 14.62 9.41 -2.94
CA LEU A 68 14.77 10.74 -2.35
C LEU A 68 16.08 10.88 -1.58
N TYR A 69 16.67 9.77 -1.12
CA TYR A 69 17.98 9.79 -0.48
C TYR A 69 19.09 10.24 -1.44
N ASP A 70 18.93 10.02 -2.76
CA ASP A 70 19.88 10.43 -3.78
C ASP A 70 19.91 11.95 -4.00
N LEU A 71 18.96 12.70 -3.40
CA LEU A 71 19.03 14.17 -3.33
C LEU A 71 20.17 14.65 -2.39
N HIS A 72 20.64 13.81 -1.48
CA HIS A 72 21.79 14.10 -0.64
C HIS A 72 23.11 13.86 -1.43
N PRO A 73 24.11 14.81 -1.35
CA PRO A 73 24.13 16.02 -0.55
C PRO A 73 23.55 17.24 -1.29
N LEU A 74 22.78 18.07 -0.58
CA LEU A 74 22.26 19.36 -1.07
C LEU A 74 23.28 20.50 -0.95
N THR A 75 24.57 20.21 -1.08
CA THR A 75 25.66 21.19 -0.96
C THR A 75 25.61 22.26 -2.07
N TRP A 76 25.04 21.92 -3.21
CA TRP A 76 24.79 22.84 -4.32
C TRP A 76 23.74 23.91 -3.98
N LEU A 77 22.89 23.72 -2.94
CA LEU A 77 22.01 24.72 -2.35
C LEU A 77 22.64 25.47 -1.17
N GLY A 78 23.90 25.21 -0.85
CA GLY A 78 24.60 25.85 0.27
C GLY A 78 24.38 25.20 1.64
N PHE A 79 23.72 24.07 1.71
CA PHE A 79 23.55 23.33 2.97
C PHE A 79 24.84 22.58 3.37
N SER A 80 25.12 22.54 4.67
CA SER A 80 26.16 21.65 5.18
C SER A 80 25.76 20.18 4.97
N TRP A 81 26.74 19.28 4.91
CA TRP A 81 26.52 17.84 4.71
C TRP A 81 25.49 17.28 5.71
N LEU A 82 25.64 17.60 7.00
CA LEU A 82 24.74 17.14 8.06
C LEU A 82 23.32 17.73 7.90
N ALA A 83 23.20 19.02 7.61
CA ALA A 83 21.91 19.64 7.38
C ALA A 83 21.17 19.02 6.19
N SER A 84 21.90 18.77 5.10
CA SER A 84 21.37 18.08 3.92
C SER A 84 20.84 16.68 4.28
N LEU A 85 21.58 15.90 5.05
CA LEU A 85 21.16 14.56 5.47
C LEU A 85 19.86 14.60 6.29
N ILE A 86 19.80 15.52 7.27
CA ILE A 86 18.60 15.69 8.10
C ILE A 86 17.39 16.09 7.26
N ILE A 87 17.54 17.03 6.34
CA ILE A 87 16.47 17.48 5.43
C ILE A 87 15.95 16.31 4.59
N THR A 88 16.85 15.57 3.94
CA THR A 88 16.48 14.46 3.06
C THR A 88 15.76 13.35 3.81
N ILE A 89 16.26 12.95 4.97
CA ILE A 89 15.61 11.94 5.82
C ILE A 89 14.24 12.45 6.30
N SER A 90 14.14 13.72 6.70
CA SER A 90 12.87 14.30 7.17
C SER A 90 11.80 14.29 6.07
N ILE A 91 12.16 14.64 4.84
CA ILE A 91 11.24 14.60 3.68
C ILE A 91 10.80 13.16 3.43
N LEU A 92 11.71 12.21 3.41
CA LEU A 92 11.40 10.79 3.19
C LEU A 92 10.46 10.24 4.26
N LEU A 93 10.74 10.51 5.54
CA LEU A 93 9.89 10.08 6.66
C LEU A 93 8.51 10.76 6.62
N PHE A 94 8.44 12.02 6.20
CA PHE A 94 7.17 12.74 6.03
C PHE A 94 6.32 12.12 4.91
N CYS A 95 6.91 11.81 3.76
CA CYS A 95 6.22 11.09 2.68
C CYS A 95 5.73 9.72 3.16
N ALA A 96 6.57 8.97 3.88
CA ALA A 96 6.20 7.67 4.44
C ALA A 96 5.03 7.81 5.44
N PHE A 97 5.02 8.84 6.27
CA PHE A 97 3.91 9.12 7.18
C PHE A 97 2.61 9.42 6.42
N LEU A 98 2.65 10.20 5.35
CA LEU A 98 1.47 10.45 4.50
C LEU A 98 0.93 9.16 3.88
N GLY A 99 1.83 8.26 3.42
CA GLY A 99 1.44 6.95 2.94
C GLY A 99 0.79 6.09 4.02
N GLY A 100 1.36 6.08 5.21
CA GLY A 100 0.76 5.42 6.37
C GLY A 100 -0.62 5.97 6.70
N LEU A 101 -0.77 7.30 6.67
CA LEU A 101 -2.04 7.98 6.94
C LEU A 101 -3.10 7.66 5.88
N LEU A 102 -2.73 7.65 4.59
CA LEU A 102 -3.64 7.27 3.51
C LEU A 102 -4.21 5.87 3.75
N VAL A 103 -3.34 4.89 4.00
CA VAL A 103 -3.77 3.50 4.19
C VAL A 103 -4.52 3.30 5.51
N TYR A 104 -4.17 4.06 6.54
CA TYR A 104 -4.91 4.09 7.80
C TYR A 104 -6.36 4.58 7.60
N LEU A 105 -6.54 5.71 6.91
CA LEU A 105 -7.86 6.29 6.62
C LEU A 105 -8.69 5.38 5.71
N TRP A 106 -8.05 4.80 4.69
CA TRP A 106 -8.70 3.78 3.87
C TRP A 106 -9.13 2.57 4.70
N GLY A 107 -8.30 2.10 5.61
CA GLY A 107 -8.63 0.99 6.52
C GLY A 107 -9.83 1.27 7.42
N LEU A 108 -10.06 2.52 7.83
CA LEU A 108 -11.29 2.91 8.54
C LEU A 108 -12.54 2.69 7.67
N LEU A 109 -12.46 3.03 6.38
CA LEU A 109 -13.56 2.79 5.45
C LEU A 109 -13.78 1.31 5.21
N VAL A 110 -12.71 0.53 5.08
CA VAL A 110 -12.80 -0.94 4.96
C VAL A 110 -13.50 -1.55 6.18
N GLU A 111 -13.14 -1.13 7.39
CA GLU A 111 -13.78 -1.60 8.63
C GLU A 111 -15.27 -1.29 8.63
N ILE A 112 -15.68 -0.08 8.25
CA ILE A 112 -17.06 0.36 8.27
C ILE A 112 -17.90 -0.33 7.19
N ILE A 113 -17.36 -0.52 6.00
CA ILE A 113 -18.11 -0.95 4.80
C ILE A 113 -18.10 -2.47 4.64
N LEU A 114 -16.98 -3.11 4.95
CA LEU A 114 -16.75 -4.51 4.61
C LEU A 114 -16.80 -5.43 5.83
N TRP A 115 -16.09 -5.09 6.91
CA TRP A 115 -15.89 -6.00 8.03
C TRP A 115 -17.02 -6.05 9.07
N LYS A 116 -18.11 -5.34 8.83
CA LYS A 116 -19.33 -5.49 9.66
C LYS A 116 -20.10 -6.78 9.37
N GLU A 117 -19.86 -7.41 8.25
CA GLU A 117 -20.51 -8.63 7.80
C GLU A 117 -19.44 -9.70 7.47
N ASP A 118 -19.84 -10.96 7.47
CA ASP A 118 -18.96 -12.04 7.05
C ASP A 118 -18.78 -11.99 5.53
N VAL A 119 -17.61 -11.50 5.09
CA VAL A 119 -17.25 -11.30 3.69
C VAL A 119 -17.45 -12.57 2.84
N PHE A 120 -17.18 -13.74 3.43
CA PHE A 120 -17.28 -15.02 2.72
C PHE A 120 -18.72 -15.52 2.55
N LYS A 121 -19.67 -14.92 3.27
CA LYS A 121 -21.13 -15.21 3.12
C LYS A 121 -21.87 -14.20 2.28
N MET A 122 -21.20 -13.12 1.85
CA MET A 122 -21.84 -12.10 1.02
C MET A 122 -22.07 -12.60 -0.42
N LYS A 123 -23.15 -12.12 -1.02
CA LYS A 123 -23.36 -12.31 -2.47
C LYS A 123 -22.25 -11.59 -3.26
N ILE A 124 -21.81 -12.20 -4.35
CA ILE A 124 -20.66 -11.69 -5.14
C ILE A 124 -20.90 -10.27 -5.64
N LEU A 125 -22.08 -9.94 -6.17
CA LEU A 125 -22.34 -8.61 -6.75
C LEU A 125 -22.24 -7.48 -5.70
N PRO A 126 -22.95 -7.49 -4.55
CA PRO A 126 -22.79 -6.46 -3.55
C PRO A 126 -21.37 -6.41 -2.96
N LEU A 127 -20.70 -7.54 -2.81
CA LEU A 127 -19.31 -7.61 -2.38
C LEU A 127 -18.39 -6.86 -3.37
N THR A 128 -18.52 -7.17 -4.67
CA THR A 128 -17.72 -6.51 -5.71
C THR A 128 -17.94 -4.99 -5.72
N LEU A 129 -19.19 -4.53 -5.57
CA LEU A 129 -19.50 -3.10 -5.51
C LEU A 129 -18.87 -2.42 -4.29
N LYS A 130 -18.92 -3.04 -3.11
CA LYS A 130 -18.27 -2.53 -1.90
C LYS A 130 -16.75 -2.42 -2.08
N VAL A 131 -16.12 -3.46 -2.62
CA VAL A 131 -14.67 -3.49 -2.85
C VAL A 131 -14.26 -2.49 -3.93
N PHE A 132 -15.04 -2.37 -5.00
CA PHE A 132 -14.81 -1.37 -6.03
C PHE A 132 -14.87 0.06 -5.47
N PHE A 133 -15.87 0.36 -4.65
CA PHE A 133 -15.97 1.65 -3.96
C PHE A 133 -14.74 1.94 -3.09
N LEU A 134 -14.31 0.94 -2.30
CA LEU A 134 -13.10 1.06 -1.46
C LEU A 134 -11.84 1.27 -2.31
N SER A 135 -11.74 0.59 -3.45
CA SER A 135 -10.63 0.79 -4.39
C SER A 135 -10.63 2.18 -5.00
N LEU A 136 -11.82 2.72 -5.33
CA LEU A 136 -11.97 4.10 -5.82
C LEU A 136 -11.54 5.13 -4.77
N THR A 137 -11.91 4.94 -3.50
CA THR A 137 -11.50 5.88 -2.44
C THR A 137 -9.98 5.91 -2.26
N TRP A 138 -9.29 4.79 -2.42
CA TRP A 138 -7.84 4.75 -2.45
C TRP A 138 -7.28 5.51 -3.67
N GLY A 139 -7.77 5.21 -4.88
CA GLY A 139 -7.33 5.88 -6.10
C GLY A 139 -7.52 7.39 -6.05
N ILE A 140 -8.63 7.87 -5.45
CA ILE A 140 -8.85 9.31 -5.19
C ILE A 140 -7.81 9.86 -4.20
N GLY A 141 -7.51 9.14 -3.14
CA GLY A 141 -6.48 9.52 -2.18
C GLY A 141 -5.11 9.69 -2.83
N GLU A 142 -4.68 8.74 -3.68
CA GLU A 142 -3.44 8.85 -4.43
C GLU A 142 -3.48 10.01 -5.45
N LEU A 143 -4.62 10.22 -6.12
CA LEU A 143 -4.78 11.36 -7.03
C LEU A 143 -4.60 12.69 -6.30
N ILE A 144 -5.14 12.84 -5.10
CA ILE A 144 -4.96 14.06 -4.28
C ILE A 144 -3.47 14.22 -3.90
N LEU A 145 -2.83 13.15 -3.46
CA LEU A 145 -1.41 13.20 -3.08
C LEU A 145 -0.50 13.49 -4.29
N SER A 146 -0.84 13.00 -5.48
CA SER A 146 -0.07 13.28 -6.70
C SER A 146 -0.10 14.75 -7.13
N GLN A 147 -1.08 15.53 -6.65
CA GLN A 147 -1.14 17.00 -6.87
C GLN A 147 -0.27 17.78 -5.88
N THR A 148 0.35 17.09 -4.91
CA THR A 148 1.23 17.73 -3.93
C THR A 148 2.66 17.86 -4.47
N PRO A 149 3.50 18.74 -3.90
CA PRO A 149 4.89 18.91 -4.33
C PRO A 149 5.83 17.77 -3.86
N PHE A 150 5.28 16.70 -3.29
CA PHE A 150 6.08 15.61 -2.69
C PHE A 150 6.48 14.50 -3.66
N PHE A 151 6.35 14.71 -4.97
CA PHE A 151 6.72 13.73 -6.00
C PHE A 151 6.11 12.36 -5.74
N TRP A 152 4.82 12.34 -5.42
CA TRP A 152 4.12 11.13 -4.99
C TRP A 152 4.20 10.02 -6.05
N ILE A 153 4.73 8.87 -5.66
CA ILE A 153 4.72 7.63 -6.44
C ILE A 153 3.83 6.65 -5.69
N GLY A 154 2.67 6.39 -6.26
CA GLY A 154 1.66 5.54 -5.65
C GLY A 154 1.70 4.10 -6.14
N LEU A 155 0.64 3.37 -5.81
CA LEU A 155 0.47 1.98 -6.19
C LEU A 155 0.34 1.82 -7.73
N GLY A 156 -0.30 2.79 -8.40
CA GLY A 156 -0.51 2.73 -9.84
C GLY A 156 0.78 2.75 -10.65
N GLU A 157 1.77 3.52 -10.22
CA GLU A 157 3.07 3.63 -10.86
C GLU A 157 3.91 2.36 -10.73
N SER A 158 3.62 1.49 -9.78
CA SER A 158 4.33 0.23 -9.57
C SER A 158 4.26 -0.74 -10.76
N LEU A 159 3.28 -0.56 -11.66
CA LEU A 159 3.19 -1.34 -12.89
C LEU A 159 4.28 -0.99 -13.91
N VAL A 160 4.92 0.16 -13.78
CA VAL A 160 6.04 0.56 -14.62
C VAL A 160 7.32 0.50 -13.76
N PRO A 161 8.25 -0.39 -14.01
CA PRO A 161 8.50 -1.24 -15.19
C PRO A 161 7.91 -2.66 -15.12
N GLY A 162 7.08 -2.98 -14.15
CA GLY A 162 6.68 -4.35 -13.83
C GLY A 162 5.85 -5.05 -14.91
N ASP A 163 4.86 -4.37 -15.48
CA ASP A 163 4.01 -4.90 -16.54
C ASP A 163 3.60 -3.80 -17.53
N ILE A 164 4.33 -3.73 -18.64
CA ILE A 164 4.09 -2.73 -19.70
C ILE A 164 2.69 -2.85 -20.32
N TYR A 165 2.11 -4.05 -20.39
CA TYR A 165 0.78 -4.25 -20.98
C TYR A 165 -0.31 -3.66 -20.08
N LEU A 166 -0.29 -3.96 -18.79
CA LEU A 166 -1.21 -3.35 -17.82
C LEU A 166 -0.94 -1.84 -17.68
N ALA A 167 0.33 -1.43 -17.67
CA ALA A 167 0.71 -0.02 -17.64
C ALA A 167 0.15 0.75 -18.86
N GLY A 168 -0.03 0.09 -20.01
CA GLY A 168 -0.66 0.67 -21.19
C GLY A 168 -2.10 1.14 -20.95
N LEU A 169 -2.82 0.57 -19.99
CA LEU A 169 -4.14 1.03 -19.58
C LEU A 169 -4.13 2.42 -18.95
N ALA A 170 -2.98 2.87 -18.43
CA ALA A 170 -2.86 4.22 -17.86
C ALA A 170 -3.24 5.31 -18.87
N ARG A 171 -3.12 5.05 -20.19
CA ARG A 171 -3.58 5.95 -21.24
C ARG A 171 -5.07 6.31 -21.12
N TRP A 172 -5.88 5.41 -20.57
CA TRP A 172 -7.33 5.56 -20.47
C TRP A 172 -7.81 5.92 -19.07
N ILE A 173 -7.18 5.35 -18.05
CA ILE A 173 -7.65 5.46 -16.67
C ILE A 173 -6.65 6.16 -15.72
N GLY A 174 -5.47 6.55 -16.24
CA GLY A 174 -4.41 7.15 -15.44
C GLY A 174 -3.78 6.18 -14.43
N ALA A 175 -2.77 6.63 -13.72
CA ALA A 175 -2.13 5.87 -12.64
C ALA A 175 -3.11 5.53 -11.51
N SER A 176 -3.97 6.48 -11.13
CA SER A 176 -4.99 6.25 -10.09
C SER A 176 -5.99 5.15 -10.47
N GLY A 177 -6.34 5.02 -11.75
CA GLY A 177 -7.17 3.92 -12.23
C GLY A 177 -6.45 2.57 -12.19
N LEU A 178 -5.14 2.55 -12.47
CA LEU A 178 -4.31 1.36 -12.28
C LEU A 178 -4.21 0.95 -10.80
N CYS A 179 -4.16 1.93 -9.91
CA CYS A 179 -4.22 1.69 -8.47
C CYS A 179 -5.54 0.99 -8.08
N VAL A 180 -6.69 1.50 -8.56
CA VAL A 180 -8.01 0.88 -8.32
C VAL A 180 -8.01 -0.58 -8.77
N LEU A 181 -7.48 -0.88 -9.96
CA LEU A 181 -7.36 -2.23 -10.51
C LEU A 181 -6.51 -3.14 -9.59
N GLN A 182 -5.37 -2.67 -9.12
CA GLN A 182 -4.48 -3.45 -8.27
C GLN A 182 -5.12 -3.78 -6.92
N ILE A 183 -5.78 -2.81 -6.28
CA ILE A 183 -6.51 -3.05 -5.02
C ILE A 183 -7.62 -4.08 -5.21
N LEU A 184 -8.37 -4.02 -6.33
CA LEU A 184 -9.37 -5.03 -6.69
C LEU A 184 -8.76 -6.42 -6.86
N ILE A 185 -7.68 -6.54 -7.63
CA ILE A 185 -6.99 -7.82 -7.85
C ILE A 185 -6.51 -8.38 -6.51
N GLY A 186 -5.89 -7.55 -5.68
CA GLY A 186 -5.43 -7.94 -4.35
C GLY A 186 -6.55 -8.49 -3.47
N PHE A 187 -7.73 -7.87 -3.51
CA PHE A 187 -8.90 -8.38 -2.80
C PHE A 187 -9.32 -9.76 -3.30
N TRP A 188 -9.40 -9.96 -4.60
CA TRP A 188 -9.84 -11.25 -5.14
C TRP A 188 -8.83 -12.37 -4.86
N ILE A 189 -7.53 -12.07 -4.85
CA ILE A 189 -6.51 -13.03 -4.40
C ILE A 189 -6.77 -13.44 -2.94
N PHE A 190 -6.99 -12.47 -2.06
CA PHE A 190 -7.33 -12.69 -0.65
C PHE A 190 -8.61 -13.53 -0.49
N TYR A 191 -9.67 -13.17 -1.23
CA TYR A 191 -10.97 -13.83 -1.15
C TYR A 191 -10.92 -15.29 -1.62
N ILE A 192 -10.29 -15.56 -2.75
CA ILE A 192 -10.14 -16.92 -3.30
C ILE A 192 -9.35 -17.80 -2.34
N GLN A 193 -8.27 -17.29 -1.76
CA GLN A 193 -7.51 -18.06 -0.78
C GLN A 193 -8.33 -18.34 0.49
N GLY A 194 -9.11 -17.36 0.95
CA GLY A 194 -10.00 -17.55 2.10
C GLY A 194 -11.04 -18.64 1.87
N LEU A 195 -11.64 -18.68 0.68
CA LEU A 195 -12.58 -19.75 0.31
C LEU A 195 -11.91 -21.14 0.30
N SER A 196 -10.69 -21.25 -0.21
CA SER A 196 -9.98 -22.52 -0.25
C SER A 196 -9.70 -23.12 1.14
N LEU A 197 -9.54 -22.26 2.16
CA LEU A 197 -9.32 -22.68 3.55
C LEU A 197 -10.61 -23.09 4.27
N ILE A 198 -11.79 -22.66 3.79
CA ILE A 198 -13.09 -23.02 4.37
C ILE A 198 -13.57 -24.39 3.85
N HIS A 199 -13.10 -24.80 2.67
CA HIS A 199 -13.50 -26.06 2.03
C HIS A 199 -12.56 -27.25 2.35
N ILE A 200 -11.54 -27.08 3.19
CA ILE A 200 -10.69 -28.12 3.75
C ILE A 200 -11.13 -28.46 5.16
#